data_a122e26ba4cedbb24fa5cf3d3af520d8
#
_entry.id   a122e26ba4cedbb24fa5cf3d3af520d8
#
_cell.length_a   1.000
_cell.length_b   1.000
_cell.length_c   1.000
_cell.angle_alpha   90.00
_cell.angle_beta   90.00
_cell.angle_gamma   90.00
#
_symmetry.space_group_name_H-M   'P 1'
#
loop_
_entity.id
_entity.type
_entity.pdbx_description
1 polymer ?
#
loop_
_entity_poly.entity_id
_entity_poly.type
_entity_poly.pdbx_seq_one_letter_code
_entity_poly.pdbx_strand_id
1 'polypeptide(L)'
;GIYVEHDNDRLHFFNIKMENMYQGVKLQGCDAITLARIDATDVVNGIEMNGGIQNMVTNSAFGSSQGGVAARISGESNLIFSHNKLTANDDWCANFTGCSRVNISDNEFTGNKMTFFELSGQNNLLSDNLFTVNQSDNQLNGKEADYGVIHVKGEYNHFTSNTINVSWSEGIENPTTVNAAEGENNRF
;
A
#
# COMPACT_ATOMS: atom_id res chain seq x y z
N GLY A 1 8.83 -12.05 -13.05
CA GLY A 1 8.16 -10.78 -12.82
C GLY A 1 8.38 -9.73 -13.90
N ILE A 2 7.74 -8.60 -13.73
CA ILE A 2 7.98 -7.42 -14.56
C ILE A 2 9.06 -6.58 -13.88
N TYR A 3 10.11 -6.25 -14.61
CA TYR A 3 11.17 -5.36 -14.14
C TYR A 3 11.42 -4.28 -15.20
N VAL A 4 11.27 -3.01 -14.80
CA VAL A 4 11.48 -1.84 -15.66
C VAL A 4 12.37 -0.84 -14.92
N GLU A 5 13.44 -0.44 -15.55
CA GLU A 5 14.39 0.56 -15.03
C GLU A 5 14.26 1.90 -15.77
N HIS A 6 15.04 2.86 -15.31
CA HIS A 6 15.14 4.23 -15.81
C HIS A 6 15.10 4.35 -17.34
N ASP A 7 14.59 5.45 -17.82
CA ASP A 7 14.45 5.80 -19.25
C ASP A 7 13.48 4.91 -20.05
N ASN A 8 12.68 4.09 -19.37
CA ASN A 8 11.63 3.30 -20.00
C ASN A 8 10.26 3.88 -19.63
N ASP A 9 9.82 4.85 -20.40
CA ASP A 9 8.58 5.57 -20.15
C ASP A 9 7.45 5.16 -21.10
N ARG A 10 6.21 5.41 -20.69
CA ARG A 10 5.00 5.18 -21.48
C ARG A 10 4.77 3.72 -21.87
N LEU A 11 5.15 2.80 -21.01
CA LEU A 11 4.87 1.38 -21.21
C LEU A 11 3.52 0.99 -20.61
N HIS A 12 2.87 0.04 -21.24
CA HIS A 12 1.59 -0.47 -20.79
C HIS A 12 1.65 -2.00 -20.64
N PHE A 13 1.30 -2.48 -19.46
CA PHE A 13 1.24 -3.91 -19.14
C PHE A 13 -0.18 -4.29 -18.76
N PHE A 14 -0.74 -5.28 -19.46
CA PHE A 14 -2.13 -5.68 -19.27
C PHE A 14 -2.31 -7.20 -19.21
N ASN A 15 -3.21 -7.67 -18.34
CA ASN A 15 -3.64 -9.07 -18.28
C ASN A 15 -2.47 -10.06 -18.04
N ILE A 16 -1.61 -9.75 -17.08
CA ILE A 16 -0.44 -10.58 -16.76
C ILE A 16 -0.66 -11.27 -15.43
N LYS A 17 -0.49 -12.58 -15.40
CA LYS A 17 -0.46 -13.39 -14.18
C LYS A 17 0.97 -13.81 -13.86
N MET A 18 1.34 -13.71 -12.59
CA MET A 18 2.66 -14.07 -12.06
C MET A 18 2.50 -14.98 -10.86
N GLU A 19 3.15 -16.12 -10.88
CA GLU A 19 3.06 -17.14 -9.82
C GLU A 19 4.44 -17.66 -9.45
N ASN A 20 4.63 -18.03 -8.19
CA ASN A 20 5.85 -18.64 -7.66
C ASN A 20 7.10 -17.78 -7.92
N MET A 21 7.01 -16.48 -7.74
CA MET A 21 8.10 -15.54 -7.98
C MET A 21 8.49 -14.82 -6.69
N TYR A 22 9.76 -14.47 -6.57
CA TYR A 22 10.21 -13.60 -5.49
C TYR A 22 9.68 -12.18 -5.64
N GLN A 23 9.70 -11.62 -6.85
CA GLN A 23 9.22 -10.28 -7.16
C GLN A 23 8.17 -10.32 -8.28
N GLY A 24 6.99 -9.78 -8.02
CA GLY A 24 5.94 -9.61 -9.02
C GLY A 24 6.29 -8.49 -10.01
N VAL A 25 6.13 -7.26 -9.58
CA VAL A 25 6.43 -6.06 -10.38
C VAL A 25 7.49 -5.21 -9.69
N LYS A 26 8.46 -4.71 -10.44
CA LYS A 26 9.41 -3.70 -9.99
C LYS A 26 9.59 -2.62 -11.04
N LEU A 27 9.29 -1.37 -10.66
CA LEU A 27 9.51 -0.18 -11.48
C LEU A 27 10.50 0.74 -10.77
N GLN A 28 11.48 1.25 -11.48
CA GLN A 28 12.51 2.11 -10.91
C GLN A 28 12.77 3.33 -11.80
N GLY A 29 12.35 4.51 -11.34
CA GLY A 29 12.54 5.77 -12.05
C GLY A 29 11.85 5.82 -13.41
N CYS A 30 10.64 5.28 -13.51
CA CYS A 30 9.89 5.17 -14.77
C CYS A 30 8.66 6.06 -14.74
N ASP A 31 8.37 6.75 -15.84
CA ASP A 31 7.27 7.69 -15.96
C ASP A 31 6.16 7.19 -16.89
N ALA A 32 4.93 7.55 -16.57
CA ALA A 32 3.75 7.26 -17.37
C ALA A 32 3.55 5.76 -17.69
N ILE A 33 3.93 4.89 -16.74
CA ILE A 33 3.68 3.44 -16.84
C ILE A 33 2.24 3.14 -16.46
N THR A 34 1.60 2.27 -17.23
CA THR A 34 0.28 1.73 -16.89
C THR A 34 0.38 0.23 -16.59
N LEU A 35 -0.04 -0.16 -15.40
CA LEU A 35 -0.26 -1.54 -14.99
C LEU A 35 -1.75 -1.76 -14.80
N ALA A 36 -2.36 -2.65 -15.55
CA ALA A 36 -3.76 -2.96 -15.37
C ALA A 36 -4.07 -4.46 -15.52
N ARG A 37 -4.89 -4.99 -14.62
CA ARG A 37 -5.23 -6.41 -14.58
C ARG A 37 -3.99 -7.30 -14.44
N ILE A 38 -3.10 -6.89 -13.51
CA ILE A 38 -1.95 -7.67 -13.10
C ILE A 38 -2.37 -8.54 -11.93
N ASP A 39 -2.08 -9.82 -11.97
CA ASP A 39 -2.26 -10.75 -10.86
C ASP A 39 -0.88 -11.23 -10.40
N ALA A 40 -0.43 -10.74 -9.26
CA ALA A 40 0.82 -11.10 -8.60
C ALA A 40 0.52 -11.44 -7.12
N THR A 41 -0.40 -12.36 -6.89
CA THR A 41 -0.86 -12.76 -5.56
C THR A 41 -0.05 -13.90 -4.97
N ASP A 42 0.58 -14.73 -5.80
CA ASP A 42 1.44 -15.84 -5.38
C ASP A 42 2.92 -15.50 -5.57
N VAL A 43 3.36 -14.46 -4.84
CA VAL A 43 4.74 -13.94 -4.90
C VAL A 43 5.20 -13.53 -3.50
N VAL A 44 6.51 -13.36 -3.30
CA VAL A 44 7.03 -12.84 -2.01
C VAL A 44 6.76 -11.34 -1.91
N ASN A 45 7.11 -10.56 -2.93
CA ASN A 45 6.80 -9.13 -3.00
C ASN A 45 5.90 -8.85 -4.21
N GLY A 46 4.75 -8.22 -3.99
CA GLY A 46 3.77 -7.96 -5.04
C GLY A 46 4.24 -6.89 -6.03
N ILE A 47 4.21 -5.64 -5.61
CA ILE A 47 4.67 -4.50 -6.42
C ILE A 47 5.64 -3.61 -5.65
N GLU A 48 6.72 -3.22 -6.29
CA GLU A 48 7.68 -2.22 -5.84
C GLU A 48 7.80 -1.12 -6.90
N MET A 49 7.61 0.13 -6.49
CA MET A 49 7.81 1.30 -7.34
C MET A 49 8.71 2.29 -6.60
N ASN A 50 9.72 2.80 -7.29
CA ASN A 50 10.69 3.69 -6.68
C ASN A 50 11.02 4.87 -7.60
N GLY A 51 10.42 6.01 -7.32
CA GLY A 51 10.57 7.25 -8.06
C GLY A 51 9.97 7.19 -9.46
N GLY A 52 8.99 8.00 -9.71
CA GLY A 52 8.36 8.09 -11.02
C GLY A 52 7.25 9.14 -11.01
N ILE A 53 6.76 9.47 -12.18
CA ILE A 53 5.74 10.50 -12.36
C ILE A 53 4.63 9.99 -13.28
N GLN A 54 3.37 10.25 -12.89
CA GLN A 54 2.19 9.95 -13.71
C GLN A 54 1.99 8.44 -13.99
N ASN A 55 2.41 7.60 -13.09
CA ASN A 55 2.17 6.17 -13.19
C ASN A 55 0.71 5.82 -12.83
N MET A 56 0.22 4.71 -13.36
CA MET A 56 -1.13 4.19 -13.07
C MET A 56 -1.07 2.70 -12.78
N VAL A 57 -1.65 2.31 -11.64
CA VAL A 57 -1.84 0.91 -11.25
C VAL A 57 -3.31 0.70 -10.95
N THR A 58 -3.99 -0.13 -11.73
CA THR A 58 -5.44 -0.28 -11.59
C THR A 58 -5.95 -1.69 -11.86
N ASN A 59 -7.07 -2.05 -11.21
CA ASN A 59 -7.75 -3.33 -11.40
C ASN A 59 -6.81 -4.54 -11.27
N SER A 60 -5.86 -4.48 -10.33
CA SER A 60 -4.81 -5.47 -10.18
C SER A 60 -4.85 -6.09 -8.78
N ALA A 61 -4.28 -7.28 -8.65
CA ALA A 61 -4.16 -7.98 -7.39
C ALA A 61 -2.68 -8.23 -7.05
N PHE A 62 -2.29 -7.83 -5.84
CA PHE A 62 -0.94 -8.01 -5.34
C PHE A 62 -0.98 -8.69 -3.98
N GLY A 63 -0.16 -9.72 -3.82
CA GLY A 63 -0.02 -10.43 -2.56
C GLY A 63 1.40 -10.37 -2.02
N SER A 64 1.56 -10.76 -0.77
CA SER A 64 2.85 -11.03 -0.18
C SER A 64 2.83 -12.32 0.61
N SER A 65 3.95 -13.03 0.60
CA SER A 65 4.20 -14.23 1.36
C SER A 65 5.57 -14.18 2.03
N GLN A 66 5.76 -14.96 3.09
CA GLN A 66 7.06 -15.15 3.74
C GLN A 66 7.78 -13.84 4.16
N GLY A 67 7.06 -12.90 4.75
CA GLY A 67 7.62 -11.64 5.22
C GLY A 67 7.85 -10.59 4.13
N GLY A 68 7.28 -10.79 2.95
CA GLY A 68 7.30 -9.79 1.88
C GLY A 68 6.19 -8.73 2.02
N VAL A 69 6.19 -7.74 1.14
CA VAL A 69 5.24 -6.62 1.11
C VAL A 69 4.37 -6.67 -0.14
N ALA A 70 3.05 -6.52 0.00
CA ALA A 70 2.17 -6.54 -1.16
C ALA A 70 2.37 -5.30 -2.05
N ALA A 71 2.55 -4.10 -1.46
CA ALA A 71 2.92 -2.90 -2.21
C ALA A 71 3.93 -2.04 -1.46
N ARG A 72 5.08 -1.78 -2.08
CA ARG A 72 6.08 -0.81 -1.62
C ARG A 72 6.25 0.26 -2.69
N ILE A 73 5.83 1.47 -2.37
CA ILE A 73 5.77 2.60 -3.30
C ILE A 73 6.51 3.78 -2.66
N SER A 74 7.58 4.24 -3.28
CA SER A 74 8.40 5.32 -2.73
C SER A 74 8.70 6.40 -3.78
N GLY A 75 8.65 7.67 -3.36
CA GLY A 75 9.02 8.81 -4.20
C GLY A 75 8.15 9.05 -5.43
N GLU A 76 6.98 8.43 -5.52
CA GLU A 76 6.06 8.60 -6.64
C GLU A 76 5.34 9.95 -6.60
N SER A 77 5.13 10.53 -7.78
CA SER A 77 4.36 11.76 -7.95
C SER A 77 3.24 11.60 -8.96
N ASN A 78 2.05 12.12 -8.64
CA ASN A 78 0.86 12.02 -9.49
C ASN A 78 0.50 10.57 -9.87
N LEU A 79 0.73 9.62 -8.97
CA LEU A 79 0.34 8.22 -9.17
C LEU A 79 -1.18 8.06 -8.99
N ILE A 80 -1.80 7.27 -9.85
CA ILE A 80 -3.14 6.73 -9.65
C ILE A 80 -3.01 5.26 -9.24
N PHE A 81 -3.47 4.94 -8.04
CA PHE A 81 -3.49 3.59 -7.49
C PHE A 81 -4.92 3.23 -7.09
N SER A 82 -5.65 2.59 -7.99
CA SER A 82 -7.09 2.43 -7.81
C SER A 82 -7.64 1.07 -8.21
N HIS A 83 -8.73 0.65 -7.54
CA HIS A 83 -9.42 -0.60 -7.81
C HIS A 83 -8.50 -1.83 -7.71
N ASN A 84 -7.52 -1.79 -6.80
CA ASN A 84 -6.60 -2.89 -6.59
C ASN A 84 -6.98 -3.67 -5.34
N LYS A 85 -6.62 -4.96 -5.33
CA LYS A 85 -6.72 -5.82 -4.17
C LYS A 85 -5.33 -6.18 -3.66
N LEU A 86 -5.05 -5.87 -2.39
CA LEU A 86 -3.78 -6.15 -1.75
C LEU A 86 -3.99 -7.08 -0.55
N THR A 87 -3.18 -8.12 -0.48
CA THR A 87 -3.24 -9.10 0.62
C THR A 87 -1.86 -9.35 1.17
N ALA A 88 -1.69 -9.11 2.47
CA ALA A 88 -0.45 -9.40 3.18
C ALA A 88 -0.69 -10.38 4.32
N ASN A 89 0.14 -11.39 4.44
CA ASN A 89 0.01 -12.39 5.49
C ASN A 89 0.90 -12.10 6.70
N ASP A 90 2.13 -11.60 6.50
CA ASP A 90 3.13 -11.54 7.56
C ASP A 90 3.83 -10.18 7.72
N ASP A 91 3.60 -9.20 6.85
CA ASP A 91 4.25 -7.90 6.89
C ASP A 91 3.32 -6.78 6.43
N TRP A 92 3.88 -5.63 6.06
CA TRP A 92 3.14 -4.49 5.54
C TRP A 92 2.30 -4.87 4.33
N CYS A 93 1.02 -4.51 4.35
CA CYS A 93 0.19 -4.63 3.17
C CYS A 93 0.61 -3.59 2.13
N ALA A 94 0.69 -2.33 2.54
CA ALA A 94 1.13 -1.27 1.65
C ALA A 94 1.91 -0.18 2.38
N ASN A 95 2.95 0.30 1.74
CA ASN A 95 3.77 1.41 2.20
C ASN A 95 3.96 2.42 1.06
N PHE A 96 3.44 3.63 1.26
CA PHE A 96 3.59 4.76 0.34
C PHE A 96 4.47 5.81 1.02
N THR A 97 5.76 5.85 0.67
CA THR A 97 6.76 6.67 1.37
C THR A 97 7.26 7.82 0.49
N GLY A 98 7.21 9.04 1.02
CA GLY A 98 7.71 10.23 0.31
C GLY A 98 6.95 10.55 -0.96
N CYS A 99 5.69 10.14 -1.04
CA CYS A 99 4.85 10.32 -2.21
C CYS A 99 4.19 11.69 -2.24
N SER A 100 3.90 12.21 -3.43
CA SER A 100 3.20 13.48 -3.57
C SER A 100 2.10 13.44 -4.62
N ARG A 101 0.92 13.98 -4.28
CA ARG A 101 -0.25 14.01 -5.16
C ARG A 101 -0.64 12.63 -5.69
N VAL A 102 -0.53 11.61 -4.84
CA VAL A 102 -1.00 10.26 -5.15
C VAL A 102 -2.49 10.15 -4.86
N ASN A 103 -3.22 9.54 -5.76
CA ASN A 103 -4.62 9.17 -5.55
C ASN A 103 -4.71 7.66 -5.30
N ILE A 104 -5.08 7.29 -4.07
CA ILE A 104 -5.28 5.91 -3.62
C ILE A 104 -6.77 5.74 -3.39
N SER A 105 -7.49 5.15 -4.35
CA SER A 105 -8.94 5.07 -4.27
C SER A 105 -9.51 3.71 -4.64
N ASP A 106 -10.62 3.37 -4.01
CA ASP A 106 -11.39 2.16 -4.33
C ASP A 106 -10.56 0.86 -4.23
N ASN A 107 -9.59 0.80 -3.32
CA ASN A 107 -8.78 -0.39 -3.12
C ASN A 107 -9.27 -1.21 -1.93
N GLU A 108 -9.00 -2.51 -1.98
CA GLU A 108 -9.17 -3.45 -0.87
C GLU A 108 -7.79 -3.83 -0.32
N PHE A 109 -7.54 -3.52 0.95
CA PHE A 109 -6.33 -3.88 1.69
C PHE A 109 -6.70 -4.90 2.77
N THR A 110 -6.11 -6.08 2.72
CA THR A 110 -6.35 -7.15 3.70
C THR A 110 -5.05 -7.61 4.33
N GLY A 111 -5.01 -7.75 5.64
CA GLY A 111 -3.82 -8.19 6.36
C GLY A 111 -4.07 -8.65 7.79
N ASN A 112 -3.03 -9.16 8.41
CA ASN A 112 -3.08 -9.76 9.74
C ASN A 112 -2.23 -9.02 10.79
N LYS A 113 -1.53 -7.94 10.41
CA LYS A 113 -0.68 -7.16 11.33
C LYS A 113 -1.24 -5.78 11.62
N MET A 114 -0.86 -5.24 12.78
CA MET A 114 -0.91 -3.81 13.06
C MET A 114 0.00 -3.06 12.09
N THR A 115 -0.10 -1.78 11.97
CA THR A 115 0.74 -0.98 11.06
C THR A 115 0.87 -1.59 9.67
N PHE A 116 -0.23 -1.97 9.09
CA PHE A 116 -0.18 -2.66 7.82
C PHE A 116 -0.28 -1.72 6.61
N PHE A 117 -0.62 -0.46 6.86
CA PHE A 117 -0.64 0.59 5.85
C PHE A 117 0.09 1.84 6.36
N GLU A 118 1.07 2.33 5.60
CA GLU A 118 1.73 3.61 5.86
C GLU A 118 1.57 4.53 4.66
N LEU A 119 1.28 5.80 4.93
CA LEU A 119 1.31 6.88 3.97
C LEU A 119 2.21 8.00 4.49
N SER A 120 3.29 8.29 3.78
CA SER A 120 4.11 9.47 4.06
C SER A 120 4.29 10.33 2.82
N GLY A 121 4.40 11.66 3.05
CA GLY A 121 4.52 12.63 1.98
C GLY A 121 3.43 13.69 2.04
N GLN A 122 3.09 14.27 0.90
CA GLN A 122 2.23 15.45 0.93
C GLN A 122 1.18 15.50 -0.19
N ASN A 123 0.04 16.12 0.13
CA ASN A 123 -1.05 16.34 -0.82
C ASN A 123 -1.60 15.04 -1.44
N ASN A 124 -1.59 13.94 -0.69
CA ASN A 124 -2.13 12.68 -1.16
C ASN A 124 -3.61 12.54 -0.80
N LEU A 125 -4.37 11.85 -1.64
CA LEU A 125 -5.77 11.51 -1.41
C LEU A 125 -5.90 10.00 -1.16
N LEU A 126 -6.55 9.65 -0.06
CA LEU A 126 -6.93 8.29 0.28
C LEU A 126 -8.46 8.24 0.40
N SER A 127 -9.15 7.69 -0.60
CA SER A 127 -10.62 7.72 -0.64
C SER A 127 -11.25 6.37 -1.00
N ASP A 128 -12.41 6.11 -0.39
CA ASP A 128 -13.27 4.98 -0.73
C ASP A 128 -12.57 3.60 -0.66
N ASN A 129 -11.52 3.47 0.17
CA ASN A 129 -10.81 2.21 0.35
C ASN A 129 -11.44 1.38 1.47
N LEU A 130 -11.32 0.06 1.33
CA LEU A 130 -11.65 -0.91 2.35
C LEU A 130 -10.37 -1.49 2.97
N PHE A 131 -10.22 -1.30 4.27
CA PHE A 131 -9.14 -1.89 5.07
C PHE A 131 -9.72 -2.97 5.96
N THR A 132 -9.21 -4.19 5.84
CA THR A 132 -9.61 -5.32 6.69
C THR A 132 -8.40 -5.92 7.37
N VAL A 133 -8.35 -5.81 8.69
CA VAL A 133 -7.24 -6.33 9.51
C VAL A 133 -7.77 -7.36 10.49
N ASN A 134 -7.27 -8.57 10.39
CA ASN A 134 -7.58 -9.67 11.29
C ASN A 134 -6.34 -9.97 12.14
N GLN A 135 -6.22 -9.32 13.27
CA GLN A 135 -5.10 -9.56 14.15
C GLN A 135 -5.37 -10.78 15.04
N SER A 136 -4.76 -11.89 14.69
CA SER A 136 -4.89 -13.15 15.42
C SER A 136 -3.81 -13.39 16.49
N ASP A 137 -2.71 -12.64 16.48
CA ASP A 137 -1.57 -12.90 17.35
C ASP A 137 -1.19 -11.73 18.26
N ASN A 138 -0.86 -12.09 19.53
CA ASN A 138 -0.34 -11.22 20.59
C ASN A 138 1.09 -10.68 20.32
N GLN A 139 1.48 -10.47 19.09
CA GLN A 139 2.82 -9.96 18.73
C GLN A 139 2.96 -8.44 18.83
N LEU A 140 2.04 -7.77 19.47
CA LEU A 140 2.20 -6.37 19.84
C LEU A 140 3.15 -6.24 21.02
N ASN A 141 4.43 -6.26 20.75
CA ASN A 141 5.45 -5.84 21.71
C ASN A 141 5.36 -4.31 21.89
N GLY A 142 4.39 -3.83 22.65
CA GLY A 142 4.32 -2.51 23.29
C GLY A 142 4.60 -1.23 22.48
N LYS A 143 5.33 -1.33 21.37
CA LYS A 143 5.68 -0.21 20.50
C LYS A 143 4.84 -0.11 19.24
N GLU A 144 4.27 -1.21 18.77
CA GLU A 144 3.48 -1.25 17.54
C GLU A 144 2.04 -0.77 17.78
N ALA A 145 1.55 -0.82 19.01
CA ALA A 145 0.26 -0.26 19.39
C ALA A 145 0.17 1.25 19.15
N ASP A 146 1.29 1.94 19.15
CA ASP A 146 1.34 3.38 18.95
C ASP A 146 1.15 3.79 17.48
N TYR A 147 1.33 2.89 16.53
CA TYR A 147 1.26 3.22 15.11
C TYR A 147 -0.13 3.06 14.49
N GLY A 148 -1.00 2.24 15.07
CA GLY A 148 -2.34 1.98 14.53
C GLY A 148 -2.33 1.13 13.25
N VAL A 149 -3.50 0.90 12.70
CA VAL A 149 -3.70 0.16 11.44
C VAL A 149 -3.19 0.97 10.25
N ILE A 150 -3.55 2.24 10.21
CA ILE A 150 -3.10 3.21 9.22
C ILE A 150 -2.19 4.22 9.89
N HIS A 151 -0.96 4.30 9.44
CA HIS A 151 0.03 5.26 9.90
C HIS A 151 0.24 6.36 8.86
N VAL A 152 0.02 7.60 9.26
CA VAL A 152 0.13 8.76 8.37
C VAL A 152 1.24 9.68 8.87
N LYS A 153 2.20 9.94 7.97
CA LYS A 153 3.28 10.90 8.16
C LYS A 153 3.24 11.93 7.04
N GLY A 154 3.58 13.17 7.37
CA GLY A 154 3.63 14.23 6.36
C GLY A 154 2.38 15.12 6.39
N GLU A 155 2.17 15.91 5.35
CA GLU A 155 1.31 17.08 5.42
C GLU A 155 0.27 17.12 4.31
N TYR A 156 -0.86 17.77 4.61
CA TYR A 156 -1.94 18.05 3.65
C TYR A 156 -2.50 16.78 2.98
N ASN A 157 -2.43 15.62 3.64
CA ASN A 157 -3.06 14.41 3.14
C ASN A 157 -4.55 14.41 3.49
N HIS A 158 -5.37 13.91 2.59
CA HIS A 158 -6.82 13.90 2.73
C HIS A 158 -7.36 12.48 2.73
N PHE A 159 -8.12 12.15 3.78
CA PHE A 159 -8.78 10.87 3.97
C PHE A 159 -10.30 11.09 3.91
N THR A 160 -10.99 10.36 3.06
CA THR A 160 -12.44 10.48 2.95
C THR A 160 -13.09 9.16 2.57
N SER A 161 -14.25 8.87 3.15
CA SER A 161 -15.08 7.71 2.80
C SER A 161 -14.39 6.34 2.91
N ASN A 162 -13.29 6.22 3.66
CA ASN A 162 -12.65 4.93 3.84
C ASN A 162 -13.38 4.11 4.91
N THR A 163 -13.45 2.79 4.69
CA THR A 163 -13.97 1.83 5.66
C THR A 163 -12.83 1.04 6.27
N ILE A 164 -12.77 0.99 7.60
CA ILE A 164 -11.72 0.29 8.33
C ILE A 164 -12.37 -0.75 9.25
N ASN A 165 -12.20 -2.01 8.91
CA ASN A 165 -12.66 -3.16 9.68
C ASN A 165 -11.48 -3.79 10.40
N VAL A 166 -11.51 -3.77 11.73
CA VAL A 166 -10.43 -4.34 12.54
C VAL A 166 -10.99 -5.36 13.51
N SER A 167 -10.46 -6.55 13.47
CA SER A 167 -10.69 -7.60 14.45
C SER A 167 -9.47 -7.70 15.36
N TRP A 168 -9.64 -7.43 16.64
CA TRP A 168 -8.58 -7.48 17.64
C TRP A 168 -8.61 -8.79 18.40
N SER A 169 -7.43 -9.34 18.69
CA SER A 169 -7.32 -10.44 19.66
C SER A 169 -7.59 -9.92 21.09
N GLU A 170 -8.08 -10.80 21.97
CA GLU A 170 -8.28 -10.49 23.38
C GLU A 170 -6.97 -10.00 24.02
N GLY A 171 -7.04 -8.92 24.82
CA GLY A 171 -5.92 -8.39 25.59
C GLY A 171 -5.21 -7.18 24.97
N ILE A 172 -5.65 -6.66 23.84
CA ILE A 172 -5.16 -5.38 23.31
C ILE A 172 -5.92 -4.24 23.98
N GLU A 173 -5.19 -3.44 24.76
CA GLU A 173 -5.74 -2.24 25.38
C GLU A 173 -5.63 -1.03 24.42
N ASN A 174 -6.74 -0.31 24.22
CA ASN A 174 -6.81 0.95 23.46
C ASN A 174 -6.14 0.93 22.07
N PRO A 175 -6.56 0.04 21.16
CA PRO A 175 -5.98 -0.01 19.84
C PRO A 175 -6.26 1.29 19.05
N THR A 176 -5.23 1.84 18.42
CA THR A 176 -5.35 3.00 17.55
C THR A 176 -5.64 2.54 16.12
N THR A 177 -6.69 3.06 15.51
CA THR A 177 -7.06 2.71 14.12
C THR A 177 -6.28 3.54 13.11
N VAL A 178 -6.19 4.85 13.34
CA VAL A 178 -5.41 5.78 12.50
C VAL A 178 -4.48 6.58 13.39
N ASN A 179 -3.20 6.56 13.09
CA ASN A 179 -2.20 7.40 13.75
C ASN A 179 -1.64 8.43 12.75
N ALA A 180 -1.82 9.70 13.05
CA ALA A 180 -1.34 10.83 12.25
C ALA A 180 -0.50 11.80 13.10
N ALA A 181 0.13 11.31 14.16
CA ALA A 181 0.87 12.15 15.11
C ALA A 181 2.14 12.80 14.50
N GLU A 182 2.65 12.26 13.40
CA GLU A 182 3.87 12.75 12.73
C GLU A 182 3.57 13.66 11.52
N GLY A 183 2.39 14.25 11.42
CA GLY A 183 2.01 15.09 10.29
C GLY A 183 1.14 16.27 10.66
N GLU A 184 1.18 17.32 9.83
CA GLU A 184 0.37 18.52 10.00
C GLU A 184 -0.65 18.69 8.88
N ASN A 185 -1.75 19.39 9.18
CA ASN A 185 -2.79 19.76 8.21
C ASN A 185 -3.43 18.58 7.46
N ASN A 186 -3.36 17.37 7.99
CA ASN A 186 -4.08 16.23 7.45
C ASN A 186 -5.58 16.34 7.77
N ARG A 187 -6.44 15.84 6.87
CA ARG A 187 -7.90 15.86 7.03
C ARG A 187 -8.44 14.43 7.00
N PHE A 188 -9.33 14.13 7.96
CA PHE A 188 -9.97 12.83 8.12
C PHE A 188 -11.47 12.96 8.00
#